data_5aff506af13033284fef1bb621d541bc
#
_entry.id   5aff506af13033284fef1bb621d541bc
#
_cell.length_a   1.000
_cell.length_b   1.000
_cell.length_c   1.000
_cell.angle_alpha   90.00
_cell.angle_beta   90.00
_cell.angle_gamma   90.00
#
_symmetry.space_group_name_H-M   'P 1'
#
loop_
_entity.id
_entity.type
_entity.pdbx_description
1 polymer ?
#
loop_
_entity_poly.entity_id
_entity_poly.type
_entity_poly.pdbx_seq_one_letter_code
_entity_poly.pdbx_strand_id
1 'polypeptide(L)'
;MHRQRNFLLSVTLAAIATTPALAQDVAPTVRRASGTQDAASLPDLSGIWGHLSLPGFDPPLSGPGPVTNRSRRNGVSDLFQFVGDYTNPILKPQAAEVVRKHGEISLSGVPYPTPSNHCWPNGVPYIFWNTGMQMLQQPHQITILYTNDHEVRRVRMNQPHPAQVTPSWYGDSVGHYEGDTLVIDTVAFNVGPFSMVDMYGTPFTQALHVMERYRLVDFEAANEAEKRGQNENIRMQRSDSGLARDPDDKGKGLQLQFTIEDEGVFTMPWSATITYRRPLGEWREMVCAENPHGYFPGKKAAIPTADKPDF
;
A
#
# COMPACT_ATOMS: atom_id res chain seq x y z
N MET A 1 30.65 29.61 76.27
CA MET A 1 29.66 28.93 77.13
C MET A 1 28.42 28.67 76.30
N HIS A 2 28.17 27.43 75.79
CA HIS A 2 26.86 26.87 75.57
C HIS A 2 26.96 25.37 75.32
N ARG A 3 26.21 24.65 76.09
CA ARG A 3 26.21 23.19 76.24
C ARG A 3 25.63 22.52 75.03
N GLN A 4 26.35 21.50 74.55
CA GLN A 4 25.77 20.46 73.65
C GLN A 4 24.88 19.54 74.47
N ARG A 5 23.67 19.24 73.93
CA ARG A 5 22.81 18.18 74.44
C ARG A 5 22.71 17.12 73.36
N ASN A 6 23.36 15.98 73.63
CA ASN A 6 23.23 14.77 72.84
C ASN A 6 21.83 14.17 73.07
N PHE A 7 21.12 13.93 71.99
CA PHE A 7 19.89 13.08 71.96
C PHE A 7 20.26 11.76 71.30
N LEU A 8 20.27 10.70 72.10
CA LEU A 8 20.33 9.31 71.64
C LEU A 8 18.90 8.91 71.16
N LEU A 9 18.76 8.62 69.88
CA LEU A 9 17.55 8.02 69.36
C LEU A 9 17.76 6.51 69.26
N SER A 10 17.07 5.75 70.07
CA SER A 10 17.00 4.29 70.01
C SER A 10 16.06 3.89 68.86
N VAL A 11 16.58 3.20 67.85
CA VAL A 11 15.80 2.61 66.77
C VAL A 11 15.43 1.17 67.12
N THR A 12 14.18 0.95 67.45
CA THR A 12 13.63 -0.41 67.57
C THR A 12 13.26 -0.96 66.20
N LEU A 13 13.95 -2.03 65.81
CA LEU A 13 13.66 -2.76 64.57
C LEU A 13 12.45 -3.69 64.81
N ALA A 14 11.33 -3.37 64.22
CA ALA A 14 10.15 -4.29 64.16
C ALA A 14 10.31 -5.13 62.89
N ALA A 15 10.52 -6.45 63.05
CA ALA A 15 10.48 -7.41 61.96
C ALA A 15 9.03 -7.69 61.57
N ILE A 16 8.63 -7.19 60.39
CA ILE A 16 7.32 -7.56 59.79
C ILE A 16 7.53 -8.82 58.93
N ALA A 17 6.98 -9.93 59.38
CA ALA A 17 6.90 -11.14 58.59
C ALA A 17 5.88 -10.97 57.45
N THR A 18 6.33 -10.86 56.23
CA THR A 18 5.49 -10.84 55.03
C THR A 18 5.22 -12.29 54.59
N THR A 19 4.01 -12.76 54.78
CA THR A 19 3.53 -14.00 54.14
C THR A 19 3.33 -13.72 52.65
N PRO A 20 3.77 -14.63 51.73
CA PRO A 20 3.51 -14.45 50.30
C PRO A 20 2.00 -14.74 50.07
N ALA A 21 1.27 -13.74 49.63
CA ALA A 21 -0.05 -13.92 49.04
C ALA A 21 0.11 -14.64 47.69
N LEU A 22 -0.36 -15.88 47.62
CA LEU A 22 -0.55 -16.55 46.34
C LEU A 22 -1.62 -15.82 45.55
N ALA A 23 -1.17 -14.99 44.56
CA ALA A 23 -2.04 -14.47 43.54
C ALA A 23 -2.52 -15.63 42.68
N GLN A 24 -3.78 -15.99 42.81
CA GLN A 24 -4.45 -16.84 41.84
C GLN A 24 -4.60 -16.02 40.55
N ASP A 25 -3.83 -16.41 39.53
CA ASP A 25 -4.04 -15.97 38.15
C ASP A 25 -5.42 -16.44 37.68
N VAL A 26 -6.40 -15.56 37.77
CA VAL A 26 -7.67 -15.71 37.05
C VAL A 26 -7.38 -15.28 35.62
N ALA A 27 -6.98 -16.22 34.77
CA ALA A 27 -6.90 -16.01 33.34
C ALA A 27 -8.27 -15.55 32.82
N PRO A 28 -8.35 -14.45 32.05
CA PRO A 28 -9.61 -14.05 31.45
C PRO A 28 -10.01 -15.15 30.45
N THR A 29 -11.15 -15.80 30.71
CA THR A 29 -11.80 -16.69 29.76
C THR A 29 -12.28 -15.85 28.58
N VAL A 30 -11.42 -15.72 27.57
CA VAL A 30 -11.81 -15.19 26.26
C VAL A 30 -12.80 -16.23 25.69
N ARG A 31 -14.07 -15.88 25.63
CA ARG A 31 -15.05 -16.63 24.84
C ARG A 31 -14.54 -16.65 23.41
N ARG A 32 -14.06 -17.81 22.98
CA ARG A 32 -13.84 -18.09 21.56
C ARG A 32 -15.16 -17.89 20.84
N ALA A 33 -15.23 -16.88 19.96
CA ALA A 33 -16.27 -16.80 18.96
C ALA A 33 -16.17 -18.09 18.12
N SER A 34 -17.20 -18.91 18.14
CA SER A 34 -17.33 -20.10 17.31
C SER A 34 -17.46 -19.65 15.84
N GLY A 35 -16.40 -19.83 15.10
CA GLY A 35 -16.30 -19.45 13.69
C GLY A 35 -14.86 -19.43 13.18
N THR A 36 -13.96 -20.23 13.77
CA THR A 36 -12.63 -20.44 13.17
C THR A 36 -12.80 -21.38 11.99
N GLN A 37 -12.78 -20.84 10.75
CA GLN A 37 -12.36 -21.62 9.60
C GLN A 37 -11.00 -22.24 9.97
N ASP A 38 -10.87 -23.55 9.76
CA ASP A 38 -9.62 -24.26 10.03
C ASP A 38 -8.48 -23.54 9.30
N ALA A 39 -7.49 -23.05 10.03
CA ALA A 39 -6.34 -22.33 9.49
C ALA A 39 -5.57 -23.18 8.45
N ALA A 40 -5.76 -24.50 8.44
CA ALA A 40 -5.20 -25.44 7.47
C ALA A 40 -5.86 -25.37 6.08
N SER A 41 -7.00 -24.70 5.91
CA SER A 41 -7.75 -24.60 4.65
C SER A 41 -7.56 -23.25 3.93
N LEU A 42 -6.95 -22.26 4.58
CA LEU A 42 -6.76 -20.94 3.98
C LEU A 42 -5.58 -20.93 3.01
N PRO A 43 -5.67 -20.16 1.90
CA PRO A 43 -4.56 -20.05 0.96
C PRO A 43 -3.35 -19.38 1.62
N ASP A 44 -2.16 -19.85 1.32
CA ASP A 44 -0.92 -19.21 1.73
C ASP A 44 -0.53 -18.12 0.72
N LEU A 45 -0.87 -16.89 1.03
CA LEU A 45 -0.52 -15.70 0.26
C LEU A 45 0.81 -15.08 0.72
N SER A 46 1.47 -15.67 1.72
CA SER A 46 2.69 -15.14 2.33
C SER A 46 3.85 -15.06 1.35
N GLY A 47 4.79 -14.18 1.65
CA GLY A 47 6.04 -14.03 0.93
C GLY A 47 6.09 -12.80 0.03
N ILE A 48 7.15 -12.71 -0.78
CA ILE A 48 7.41 -11.58 -1.66
C ILE A 48 6.73 -11.79 -3.01
N TRP A 49 6.08 -10.75 -3.48
CA TRP A 49 5.36 -10.70 -4.74
C TRP A 49 5.78 -9.46 -5.52
N GLY A 50 6.00 -9.60 -6.82
CA GLY A 50 6.40 -8.51 -7.70
C GLY A 50 5.63 -8.48 -9.00
N HIS A 51 5.52 -7.30 -9.60
CA HIS A 51 5.01 -7.09 -10.95
C HIS A 51 5.84 -6.02 -11.66
N LEU A 52 5.68 -5.90 -12.96
CA LEU A 52 6.28 -4.80 -13.71
C LEU A 52 5.61 -3.47 -13.34
N SER A 53 6.36 -2.36 -13.43
CA SER A 53 5.80 -1.02 -13.19
C SER A 53 4.60 -0.74 -14.11
N LEU A 54 3.53 -0.20 -13.53
CA LEU A 54 2.26 0.06 -14.18
C LEU A 54 1.97 1.57 -14.15
N PRO A 55 1.94 2.29 -15.27
CA PRO A 55 1.46 3.67 -15.27
C PRO A 55 -0.05 3.74 -15.04
N GLY A 56 -0.78 2.69 -15.39
CA GLY A 56 -2.18 2.47 -15.15
C GLY A 56 -2.44 1.03 -14.77
N PHE A 57 -3.69 0.69 -14.56
CA PHE A 57 -4.10 -0.64 -14.14
C PHE A 57 -4.71 -1.43 -15.30
N ASP A 58 -4.59 -2.76 -15.26
CA ASP A 58 -5.18 -3.65 -16.26
C ASP A 58 -6.72 -3.63 -16.16
N PRO A 59 -7.44 -3.19 -17.21
CA PRO A 59 -8.89 -3.16 -17.18
C PRO A 59 -9.49 -4.55 -17.00
N PRO A 60 -10.67 -4.68 -16.39
CA PRO A 60 -11.38 -5.95 -16.32
C PRO A 60 -11.78 -6.42 -17.72
N LEU A 61 -12.05 -7.72 -17.88
CA LEU A 61 -12.53 -8.28 -19.16
C LEU A 61 -13.89 -7.71 -19.59
N SER A 62 -14.66 -7.19 -18.65
CA SER A 62 -15.96 -6.56 -18.89
C SER A 62 -16.32 -5.59 -17.78
N GLY A 63 -17.14 -4.61 -18.09
CA GLY A 63 -17.57 -3.58 -17.14
C GLY A 63 -16.67 -2.33 -17.14
N PRO A 64 -16.96 -1.38 -16.24
CA PRO A 64 -16.19 -0.14 -16.10
C PRO A 64 -14.77 -0.43 -15.66
N GLY A 65 -13.80 0.15 -16.36
CA GLY A 65 -12.37 0.01 -16.09
C GLY A 65 -11.70 1.33 -15.73
N PRO A 66 -10.41 1.28 -15.35
CA PRO A 66 -9.63 2.45 -14.94
C PRO A 66 -9.43 3.44 -16.10
N VAL A 67 -8.90 4.61 -15.76
CA VAL A 67 -8.30 5.51 -16.75
C VAL A 67 -7.10 4.81 -17.37
N THR A 68 -7.03 4.79 -18.71
CA THR A 68 -5.93 4.18 -19.46
C THR A 68 -5.06 5.24 -20.12
N ASN A 69 -3.85 4.86 -20.59
CA ASN A 69 -2.96 5.78 -21.27
C ASN A 69 -3.49 6.16 -22.65
N ARG A 70 -3.62 7.46 -22.90
CA ARG A 70 -4.04 8.02 -24.19
C ARG A 70 -2.89 8.16 -25.19
N SER A 71 -1.65 8.32 -24.70
CA SER A 71 -0.46 8.47 -25.53
C SER A 71 0.20 7.14 -25.88
N ARG A 72 -0.60 6.16 -26.32
CA ARG A 72 -0.09 4.85 -26.71
C ARG A 72 0.61 4.89 -28.05
N ARG A 73 1.79 4.29 -28.12
CA ARG A 73 2.49 4.00 -29.37
C ARG A 73 2.43 2.52 -29.65
N ASN A 74 1.87 2.11 -30.80
CA ASN A 74 1.70 0.70 -31.17
C ASN A 74 0.95 -0.12 -30.09
N GLY A 75 -0.06 0.47 -29.46
CA GLY A 75 -0.84 -0.17 -28.42
C GLY A 75 -0.18 -0.25 -27.04
N VAL A 76 1.03 0.29 -26.87
CA VAL A 76 1.80 0.29 -25.61
C VAL A 76 1.83 1.68 -25.04
N SER A 77 1.62 1.80 -23.73
CA SER A 77 1.71 3.06 -23.00
C SER A 77 3.09 3.69 -23.12
N ASP A 78 3.12 5.02 -23.26
CA ASP A 78 4.38 5.78 -23.30
C ASP A 78 4.80 6.15 -21.87
N LEU A 79 5.98 5.68 -21.46
CA LEU A 79 6.62 5.96 -20.18
C LEU A 79 6.83 7.41 -19.84
N PHE A 80 7.09 8.19 -20.88
CA PHE A 80 7.47 9.58 -20.72
C PHE A 80 6.28 10.52 -20.87
N GLN A 81 5.10 9.95 -21.15
CA GLN A 81 3.86 10.71 -21.38
C GLN A 81 2.71 10.09 -20.61
N PHE A 82 2.58 10.46 -19.34
CA PHE A 82 1.47 10.04 -18.50
C PHE A 82 0.21 10.84 -18.82
N VAL A 83 -0.36 10.56 -19.99
CA VAL A 83 -1.61 11.19 -20.45
C VAL A 83 -2.75 10.21 -20.27
N GLY A 84 -3.54 10.40 -19.22
CA GLY A 84 -4.73 9.60 -18.97
C GLY A 84 -5.86 9.92 -19.94
N ASP A 85 -6.71 8.94 -20.21
CA ASP A 85 -7.91 9.14 -21.01
C ASP A 85 -8.98 9.89 -20.19
N TYR A 86 -8.91 11.21 -20.24
CA TYR A 86 -9.85 12.11 -19.59
C TYR A 86 -11.27 12.08 -20.23
N THR A 87 -11.46 11.35 -21.33
CA THR A 87 -12.80 11.11 -21.93
C THR A 87 -13.47 9.84 -21.41
N ASN A 88 -12.80 9.10 -20.51
CA ASN A 88 -13.36 7.90 -19.92
C ASN A 88 -14.69 8.24 -19.19
N PRO A 89 -15.80 7.57 -19.51
CA PRO A 89 -17.12 7.89 -18.97
C PRO A 89 -17.27 7.67 -17.47
N ILE A 90 -16.32 6.97 -16.83
CA ILE A 90 -16.33 6.84 -15.37
C ILE A 90 -16.01 8.17 -14.67
N LEU A 91 -15.34 9.11 -15.34
CA LEU A 91 -14.92 10.36 -14.73
C LEU A 91 -16.05 11.39 -14.73
N LYS A 92 -16.30 12.00 -13.59
CA LYS A 92 -17.08 13.24 -13.52
C LYS A 92 -16.34 14.40 -14.19
N PRO A 93 -17.02 15.43 -14.70
CA PRO A 93 -16.37 16.51 -15.47
C PRO A 93 -15.21 17.18 -14.75
N GLN A 94 -15.32 17.43 -13.44
CA GLN A 94 -14.24 18.04 -12.67
C GLN A 94 -13.01 17.12 -12.54
N ALA A 95 -13.22 15.81 -12.41
CA ALA A 95 -12.14 14.83 -12.35
C ALA A 95 -11.46 14.66 -13.72
N ALA A 96 -12.25 14.63 -14.80
CA ALA A 96 -11.74 14.61 -16.16
C ALA A 96 -10.83 15.81 -16.47
N GLU A 97 -11.19 16.99 -15.97
CA GLU A 97 -10.36 18.19 -16.12
C GLU A 97 -9.04 18.09 -15.35
N VAL A 98 -9.03 17.48 -14.17
CA VAL A 98 -7.79 17.22 -13.40
C VAL A 98 -6.87 16.29 -14.22
N VAL A 99 -7.39 15.16 -14.70
CA VAL A 99 -6.63 14.19 -15.52
C VAL A 99 -6.10 14.86 -16.80
N ARG A 100 -6.91 15.71 -17.45
CA ARG A 100 -6.50 16.45 -18.66
C ARG A 100 -5.31 17.37 -18.38
N LYS A 101 -5.40 18.22 -17.35
CA LYS A 101 -4.33 19.14 -16.93
C LYS A 101 -3.06 18.42 -16.55
N HIS A 102 -3.19 17.30 -15.87
CA HIS A 102 -2.09 16.44 -15.51
C HIS A 102 -1.34 15.93 -16.74
N GLY A 103 -2.07 15.44 -17.74
CA GLY A 103 -1.51 15.02 -19.01
C GLY A 103 -0.80 16.16 -19.75
N GLU A 104 -1.30 17.39 -19.71
CA GLU A 104 -0.66 18.58 -20.32
C GLU A 104 0.70 18.88 -19.66
N ILE A 105 0.79 18.79 -18.34
CA ILE A 105 2.06 18.94 -17.63
C ILE A 105 3.05 17.84 -18.07
N SER A 106 2.59 16.61 -18.13
CA SER A 106 3.43 15.50 -18.59
C SER A 106 3.94 15.70 -20.02
N LEU A 107 3.10 16.21 -20.93
CA LEU A 107 3.50 16.50 -22.32
C LEU A 107 4.50 17.66 -22.42
N SER A 108 4.53 18.57 -21.47
CA SER A 108 5.50 19.66 -21.44
C SER A 108 6.92 19.22 -21.07
N GLY A 109 7.10 17.93 -20.73
CA GLY A 109 8.38 17.37 -20.29
C GLY A 109 8.77 17.74 -18.86
N VAL A 110 7.84 18.34 -18.11
CA VAL A 110 8.03 18.63 -16.69
C VAL A 110 7.48 17.45 -15.89
N PRO A 111 8.24 16.88 -14.94
CA PRO A 111 7.70 15.91 -14.02
C PRO A 111 6.56 16.56 -13.23
N TYR A 112 5.37 15.97 -13.33
CA TYR A 112 4.27 16.48 -12.52
C TYR A 112 4.33 15.89 -11.10
N PRO A 113 3.76 16.63 -10.12
CA PRO A 113 3.81 16.19 -8.73
C PRO A 113 3.03 14.88 -8.50
N THR A 114 3.70 13.91 -7.89
CA THR A 114 3.11 12.65 -7.41
C THR A 114 3.50 12.41 -5.95
N PRO A 115 2.81 11.54 -5.23
CA PRO A 115 3.25 11.14 -3.90
C PRO A 115 4.70 10.67 -3.91
N SER A 116 5.07 9.80 -4.85
CA SER A 116 6.40 9.21 -4.93
C SER A 116 7.52 10.23 -5.14
N ASN A 117 7.36 11.22 -6.03
CA ASN A 117 8.41 12.19 -6.31
C ASN A 117 8.48 13.35 -5.30
N HIS A 118 7.58 13.38 -4.33
CA HIS A 118 7.56 14.34 -3.22
C HIS A 118 7.82 13.65 -1.87
N CYS A 119 8.18 12.36 -1.86
CA CYS A 119 8.38 11.57 -0.66
C CYS A 119 7.17 11.62 0.30
N TRP A 120 5.98 11.61 -0.26
CA TRP A 120 4.73 11.45 0.48
C TRP A 120 4.34 9.97 0.47
N PRO A 121 3.63 9.49 1.50
CA PRO A 121 3.11 8.14 1.50
C PRO A 121 2.26 7.88 0.26
N ASN A 122 2.51 6.77 -0.43
CA ASN A 122 1.81 6.47 -1.67
C ASN A 122 0.33 6.14 -1.44
N GLY A 123 -0.02 5.57 -0.29
CA GLY A 123 -1.40 5.26 0.04
C GLY A 123 -2.08 4.28 -0.93
N VAL A 124 -3.20 3.72 -0.49
CA VAL A 124 -4.06 2.87 -1.34
C VAL A 124 -5.06 3.80 -2.07
N PRO A 125 -5.36 3.60 -3.35
CA PRO A 125 -4.90 2.52 -4.26
C PRO A 125 -3.62 2.86 -5.04
N TYR A 126 -3.11 4.09 -4.96
CA TYR A 126 -1.94 4.51 -5.73
C TYR A 126 -0.74 3.58 -5.55
N ILE A 127 -0.52 3.07 -4.33
CA ILE A 127 0.60 2.15 -4.02
C ILE A 127 0.60 0.88 -4.89
N PHE A 128 -0.52 0.51 -5.49
CA PHE A 128 -0.63 -0.70 -6.33
C PHE A 128 0.18 -0.61 -7.63
N TRP A 129 0.58 0.60 -8.06
CA TRP A 129 1.51 0.74 -9.19
C TRP A 129 2.93 0.28 -8.82
N ASN A 130 3.23 0.23 -7.52
CA ASN A 130 4.55 -0.13 -7.01
C ASN A 130 4.87 -1.60 -7.31
N THR A 131 6.11 -1.84 -7.66
CA THR A 131 6.58 -3.10 -8.24
C THR A 131 6.61 -4.27 -7.29
N GLY A 132 6.47 -4.07 -5.98
CA GLY A 132 6.54 -5.18 -5.06
C GLY A 132 5.95 -4.98 -3.69
N MET A 133 5.53 -6.10 -3.12
CA MET A 133 5.04 -6.20 -1.76
C MET A 133 5.45 -7.52 -1.11
N GLN A 134 5.50 -7.53 0.22
CA GLN A 134 5.58 -8.74 1.03
C GLN A 134 4.33 -8.87 1.87
N MET A 135 3.69 -10.04 1.82
CA MET A 135 2.56 -10.37 2.70
C MET A 135 3.02 -11.24 3.86
N LEU A 136 2.58 -10.88 5.07
CA LEU A 136 2.74 -11.64 6.29
C LEU A 136 1.35 -11.96 6.83
N GLN A 137 0.96 -13.25 6.80
CA GLN A 137 -0.33 -13.69 7.25
C GLN A 137 -0.27 -14.14 8.72
N GLN A 138 -1.16 -13.58 9.52
CA GLN A 138 -1.38 -13.94 10.90
C GLN A 138 -2.89 -14.17 11.13
N PRO A 139 -3.32 -14.93 12.14
CA PRO A 139 -4.74 -15.24 12.34
C PRO A 139 -5.67 -14.02 12.49
N HIS A 140 -5.15 -12.93 13.04
CA HIS A 140 -5.94 -11.72 13.33
C HIS A 140 -5.53 -10.49 12.51
N GLN A 141 -4.45 -10.61 11.74
CA GLN A 141 -3.88 -9.50 10.99
C GLN A 141 -3.14 -10.00 9.75
N ILE A 142 -3.30 -9.28 8.66
CA ILE A 142 -2.37 -9.36 7.54
C ILE A 142 -1.56 -8.08 7.53
N THR A 143 -0.24 -8.21 7.44
CA THR A 143 0.67 -7.09 7.27
C THR A 143 1.21 -7.12 5.85
N ILE A 144 1.05 -6.02 5.13
CA ILE A 144 1.59 -5.83 3.79
C ILE A 144 2.70 -4.80 3.88
N LEU A 145 3.91 -5.22 3.51
CA LEU A 145 5.08 -4.37 3.39
C LEU A 145 5.24 -4.03 1.91
N TYR A 146 5.42 -2.77 1.58
CA TYR A 146 5.69 -2.35 0.21
C TYR A 146 7.17 -2.00 0.06
N THR A 147 7.75 -2.28 -1.12
CA THR A 147 9.17 -1.99 -1.38
C THR A 147 9.49 -0.51 -1.35
N ASN A 148 8.53 0.32 -1.76
CA ASN A 148 8.72 1.77 -1.77
C ASN A 148 8.63 2.32 -0.35
N ASP A 149 9.68 3.04 0.09
CA ASP A 149 9.80 3.66 1.43
C ASP A 149 9.51 2.72 2.61
N HIS A 150 9.57 1.40 2.40
CA HIS A 150 9.23 0.36 3.39
C HIS A 150 7.87 0.60 4.06
N GLU A 151 6.92 1.11 3.27
CA GLU A 151 5.58 1.42 3.75
C GLU A 151 4.86 0.17 4.24
N VAL A 152 4.16 0.32 5.36
CA VAL A 152 3.52 -0.79 6.08
C VAL A 152 2.03 -0.56 6.17
N ARG A 153 1.25 -1.52 5.69
CA ARG A 153 -0.19 -1.54 5.82
C ARG A 153 -0.65 -2.70 6.69
N ARG A 154 -1.57 -2.44 7.60
CA ARG A 154 -2.17 -3.45 8.48
C ARG A 154 -3.63 -3.65 8.11
N VAL A 155 -4.02 -4.91 7.93
CA VAL A 155 -5.39 -5.33 7.69
C VAL A 155 -5.87 -6.12 8.90
N ARG A 156 -6.91 -5.64 9.60
CA ARG A 156 -7.50 -6.37 10.72
C ARG A 156 -8.45 -7.44 10.19
N MET A 157 -8.23 -8.68 10.60
CA MET A 157 -9.02 -9.81 10.10
C MET A 157 -10.28 -10.03 10.91
N ASN A 158 -11.40 -10.29 10.21
CA ASN A 158 -12.70 -10.66 10.78
C ASN A 158 -13.24 -9.64 11.81
N GLN A 159 -13.01 -8.36 11.55
CA GLN A 159 -13.48 -7.24 12.37
C GLN A 159 -14.19 -6.23 11.49
N PRO A 160 -15.20 -5.52 12.01
CA PRO A 160 -15.79 -4.39 11.29
C PRO A 160 -14.88 -3.15 11.37
N HIS A 161 -15.14 -2.17 10.51
CA HIS A 161 -14.62 -0.82 10.71
C HIS A 161 -15.14 -0.24 12.03
N PRO A 162 -14.33 0.51 12.78
CA PRO A 162 -14.83 1.27 13.94
C PRO A 162 -15.90 2.27 13.53
N ALA A 163 -16.81 2.57 14.45
CA ALA A 163 -17.85 3.59 14.20
C ALA A 163 -17.27 4.99 13.91
N GLN A 164 -16.07 5.26 14.42
CA GLN A 164 -15.29 6.46 14.12
C GLN A 164 -13.89 6.04 13.73
N VAL A 165 -13.47 6.43 12.54
CA VAL A 165 -12.14 6.15 11.99
C VAL A 165 -11.39 7.46 11.82
N THR A 166 -10.17 7.52 12.34
CA THR A 166 -9.26 8.62 12.02
C THR A 166 -8.65 8.35 10.64
N PRO A 167 -8.81 9.24 9.66
CA PRO A 167 -8.22 9.05 8.34
C PRO A 167 -6.70 8.86 8.39
N SER A 168 -6.19 8.00 7.51
CA SER A 168 -4.76 7.77 7.35
C SER A 168 -4.40 7.65 5.86
N TRP A 169 -3.10 7.65 5.52
CA TRP A 169 -2.66 7.51 4.12
C TRP A 169 -3.01 6.15 3.53
N TYR A 170 -3.08 5.10 4.36
CA TYR A 170 -3.46 3.74 3.95
C TYR A 170 -4.92 3.42 4.24
N GLY A 171 -5.67 4.37 4.79
CA GLY A 171 -7.03 4.15 5.24
C GLY A 171 -7.13 3.21 6.44
N ASP A 172 -8.32 2.82 6.78
CA ASP A 172 -8.64 1.79 7.74
C ASP A 172 -9.02 0.51 6.98
N SER A 173 -8.23 -0.54 7.13
CA SER A 173 -8.39 -1.78 6.37
C SER A 173 -8.88 -2.92 7.26
N VAL A 174 -9.96 -3.56 6.85
CA VAL A 174 -10.49 -4.79 7.45
C VAL A 174 -10.52 -5.89 6.39
N GLY A 175 -10.37 -7.14 6.81
CA GLY A 175 -10.32 -8.25 5.87
C GLY A 175 -11.02 -9.50 6.39
N HIS A 176 -11.41 -10.34 5.46
CA HIS A 176 -11.93 -11.69 5.71
C HIS A 176 -11.63 -12.59 4.51
N TYR A 177 -11.83 -13.89 4.69
CA TYR A 177 -11.71 -14.84 3.58
C TYR A 177 -13.08 -15.25 3.06
N GLU A 178 -13.22 -15.26 1.73
CA GLU A 178 -14.33 -15.86 0.99
C GLU A 178 -13.79 -17.06 0.21
N GLY A 179 -13.88 -18.24 0.81
CA GLY A 179 -13.24 -19.45 0.25
C GLY A 179 -11.71 -19.29 0.18
N ASP A 180 -11.16 -19.31 -1.01
CA ASP A 180 -9.72 -19.15 -1.30
C ASP A 180 -9.30 -17.70 -1.58
N THR A 181 -10.20 -16.75 -1.43
CA THR A 181 -9.99 -15.34 -1.74
C THR A 181 -9.92 -14.50 -0.47
N LEU A 182 -8.82 -13.78 -0.27
CA LEU A 182 -8.72 -12.73 0.74
C LEU A 182 -9.43 -11.48 0.21
N VAL A 183 -10.42 -11.02 0.95
CA VAL A 183 -11.14 -9.77 0.67
C VAL A 183 -10.69 -8.72 1.68
N ILE A 184 -10.33 -7.54 1.20
CA ILE A 184 -9.95 -6.39 2.04
C ILE A 184 -10.84 -5.21 1.67
N ASP A 185 -11.45 -4.62 2.68
CA ASP A 185 -12.27 -3.42 2.60
C ASP A 185 -11.52 -2.26 3.25
N THR A 186 -11.41 -1.11 2.56
CA THR A 186 -10.63 0.03 3.03
C THR A 186 -11.35 1.35 2.80
N VAL A 187 -11.46 2.12 3.88
CA VAL A 187 -12.12 3.43 3.92
C VAL A 187 -11.27 4.45 4.70
N ALA A 188 -11.73 5.68 4.80
CA ALA A 188 -11.13 6.74 5.62
C ALA A 188 -9.70 7.10 5.23
N PHE A 189 -9.54 7.54 3.98
CA PHE A 189 -8.26 7.99 3.46
C PHE A 189 -7.99 9.47 3.77
N ASN A 190 -6.74 9.80 4.05
CA ASN A 190 -6.28 11.18 4.04
C ASN A 190 -6.27 11.71 2.60
N VAL A 191 -6.76 12.94 2.44
CA VAL A 191 -6.69 13.65 1.17
C VAL A 191 -5.68 14.79 1.28
N GLY A 192 -4.73 14.82 0.39
CA GLY A 192 -3.67 15.81 0.32
C GLY A 192 -3.45 16.32 -1.11
N PRO A 193 -2.47 17.20 -1.33
CA PRO A 193 -2.25 17.83 -2.63
C PRO A 193 -1.83 16.86 -3.74
N PHE A 194 -1.34 15.66 -3.37
CA PHE A 194 -0.92 14.62 -4.31
C PHE A 194 -1.81 13.37 -4.25
N SER A 195 -3.03 13.50 -3.71
CA SER A 195 -3.95 12.38 -3.64
C SER A 195 -4.46 12.01 -5.02
N MET A 196 -4.05 10.84 -5.50
CA MET A 196 -4.43 10.29 -6.79
C MET A 196 -4.50 8.76 -6.72
N VAL A 197 -5.30 8.16 -7.58
CA VAL A 197 -5.47 6.69 -7.63
C VAL A 197 -4.48 6.02 -8.57
N ASP A 198 -3.93 6.75 -9.55
CA ASP A 198 -3.03 6.24 -10.59
C ASP A 198 -1.99 7.28 -11.03
N MET A 199 -1.09 6.88 -11.92
CA MET A 199 -0.04 7.77 -12.46
C MET A 199 -0.57 8.81 -13.46
N TYR A 200 -1.87 8.77 -13.82
CA TYR A 200 -2.50 9.76 -14.69
C TYR A 200 -3.09 10.94 -13.93
N GLY A 201 -2.92 10.96 -12.61
CA GLY A 201 -3.43 12.03 -11.75
C GLY A 201 -4.92 11.97 -11.52
N THR A 202 -5.55 10.82 -11.68
CA THR A 202 -6.95 10.64 -11.35
C THR A 202 -7.14 10.91 -9.85
N PRO A 203 -7.90 11.96 -9.46
CA PRO A 203 -8.01 12.35 -8.06
C PRO A 203 -8.90 11.39 -7.27
N PHE A 204 -8.88 11.55 -5.95
CA PHE A 204 -9.91 10.98 -5.07
C PHE A 204 -10.29 11.96 -3.96
N THR A 205 -11.40 11.68 -3.30
CA THR A 205 -11.93 12.47 -2.17
C THR A 205 -11.94 11.64 -0.88
N GLN A 206 -12.44 12.24 0.20
CA GLN A 206 -12.65 11.51 1.47
C GLN A 206 -13.72 10.39 1.35
N ALA A 207 -14.51 10.40 0.27
CA ALA A 207 -15.50 9.36 -0.02
C ALA A 207 -14.89 8.11 -0.69
N LEU A 208 -13.56 8.10 -0.88
CA LEU A 208 -12.89 6.95 -1.48
C LEU A 208 -13.13 5.68 -0.67
N HIS A 209 -13.57 4.65 -1.36
CA HIS A 209 -13.73 3.29 -0.87
C HIS A 209 -13.02 2.32 -1.81
N VAL A 210 -12.22 1.42 -1.26
CA VAL A 210 -11.44 0.46 -2.02
C VAL A 210 -11.72 -0.95 -1.52
N MET A 211 -12.24 -1.79 -2.42
CA MET A 211 -12.45 -3.21 -2.17
C MET A 211 -11.41 -4.02 -2.93
N GLU A 212 -10.65 -4.87 -2.27
CA GLU A 212 -9.58 -5.69 -2.84
C GLU A 212 -9.88 -7.17 -2.68
N ARG A 213 -9.51 -7.97 -3.68
CA ARG A 213 -9.68 -9.42 -3.70
C ARG A 213 -8.39 -10.07 -4.18
N TYR A 214 -7.69 -10.72 -3.26
CA TYR A 214 -6.45 -11.44 -3.54
C TYR A 214 -6.69 -12.93 -3.62
N ARG A 215 -6.23 -13.56 -4.70
CA ARG A 215 -6.30 -15.01 -4.88
C ARG A 215 -5.07 -15.53 -5.59
N LEU A 216 -4.74 -16.81 -5.34
CA LEU A 216 -3.74 -17.50 -6.14
C LEU A 216 -4.37 -18.01 -7.44
N VAL A 217 -3.67 -17.77 -8.54
CA VAL A 217 -4.02 -18.27 -9.88
C VAL A 217 -2.91 -19.20 -10.36
N ASP A 218 -3.24 -20.16 -11.22
CA ASP A 218 -2.23 -21.04 -11.80
C ASP A 218 -1.27 -20.30 -12.72
N PHE A 219 -0.20 -20.97 -13.11
CA PHE A 219 0.85 -20.38 -13.91
C PHE A 219 0.35 -19.88 -15.27
N GLU A 220 -0.51 -20.65 -15.94
CA GLU A 220 -1.05 -20.31 -17.25
C GLU A 220 -1.95 -19.07 -17.17
N ALA A 221 -2.85 -19.03 -16.21
CA ALA A 221 -3.73 -17.87 -15.99
C ALA A 221 -2.94 -16.61 -15.63
N ALA A 222 -1.88 -16.74 -14.80
CA ALA A 222 -0.99 -15.64 -14.49
C ALA A 222 -0.25 -15.12 -15.72
N ASN A 223 0.26 -15.99 -16.59
CA ASN A 223 0.92 -15.60 -17.83
C ASN A 223 -0.01 -14.90 -18.82
N GLU A 224 -1.24 -15.36 -18.93
CA GLU A 224 -2.23 -14.71 -19.80
C GLU A 224 -2.61 -13.32 -19.27
N ALA A 225 -2.76 -13.18 -17.95
CA ALA A 225 -3.02 -11.90 -17.32
C ALA A 225 -1.85 -10.92 -17.54
N GLU A 226 -0.60 -11.37 -17.35
CA GLU A 226 0.59 -10.54 -17.63
C GLU A 226 0.64 -10.09 -19.10
N LYS A 227 0.32 -10.96 -20.04
CA LYS A 227 0.28 -10.61 -21.47
C LYS A 227 -0.78 -9.53 -21.76
N ARG A 228 -1.96 -9.62 -21.14
CA ARG A 228 -2.97 -8.57 -21.26
C ARG A 228 -2.48 -7.24 -20.66
N GLY A 229 -1.96 -7.30 -19.45
CA GLY A 229 -1.44 -6.15 -18.74
C GLY A 229 -0.25 -5.46 -19.43
N GLN A 230 0.46 -6.16 -20.33
CA GLN A 230 1.59 -5.58 -21.09
C GLN A 230 1.18 -4.38 -21.97
N ASN A 231 -0.09 -4.25 -22.32
CA ASN A 231 -0.58 -3.10 -23.07
C ASN A 231 -0.65 -1.83 -22.22
N GLU A 232 -0.84 -1.98 -20.91
CA GLU A 232 -0.80 -0.88 -19.92
C GLU A 232 0.56 -0.75 -19.25
N ASN A 233 1.40 -1.79 -19.38
CA ASN A 233 2.73 -1.83 -18.79
C ASN A 233 3.73 -1.03 -19.60
N ILE A 234 4.60 -0.40 -18.87
CA ILE A 234 5.82 0.16 -19.39
C ILE A 234 6.76 -0.99 -19.79
N ARG A 235 7.16 -1.05 -21.03
CA ARG A 235 8.30 -1.86 -21.41
C ARG A 235 9.57 -1.25 -20.84
N MET A 236 9.80 -1.37 -19.56
CA MET A 236 11.14 -1.18 -19.02
C MET A 236 11.98 -2.39 -19.41
N GLN A 237 12.94 -2.18 -20.26
CA GLN A 237 13.95 -3.20 -20.61
C GLN A 237 14.85 -3.59 -19.43
N ARG A 238 14.75 -2.86 -18.32
CA ARG A 238 15.47 -3.12 -17.06
C ARG A 238 14.58 -2.74 -15.90
N SER A 239 14.23 -3.70 -15.10
CA SER A 239 13.70 -3.45 -13.77
C SER A 239 14.88 -3.15 -12.84
N ASP A 240 15.21 -1.89 -12.66
CA ASP A 240 16.18 -1.48 -11.64
C ASP A 240 15.64 -1.68 -10.21
N SER A 241 14.38 -2.07 -10.08
CA SER A 241 13.71 -2.30 -8.80
C SER A 241 14.14 -3.60 -8.08
N GLY A 242 14.94 -4.45 -8.71
CA GLY A 242 15.38 -5.73 -8.13
C GLY A 242 14.28 -6.79 -7.98
N LEU A 243 13.04 -6.49 -8.36
CA LEU A 243 11.91 -7.41 -8.32
C LEU A 243 11.55 -7.95 -9.73
N ALA A 244 12.57 -8.13 -10.58
CA ALA A 244 12.36 -8.80 -11.84
C ALA A 244 11.75 -10.18 -11.61
N ARG A 245 10.79 -10.56 -12.48
CA ARG A 245 10.21 -11.88 -12.46
C ARG A 245 11.30 -12.96 -12.61
N ASP A 246 11.19 -14.01 -11.82
CA ASP A 246 11.94 -15.24 -12.07
C ASP A 246 11.40 -15.93 -13.33
N PRO A 247 12.15 -16.00 -14.45
CA PRO A 247 11.68 -16.64 -15.67
C PRO A 247 11.50 -18.15 -15.52
N ASP A 248 12.16 -18.75 -14.53
CA ASP A 248 12.10 -20.18 -14.26
C ASP A 248 11.01 -20.55 -13.25
N ASP A 249 10.41 -19.56 -12.56
CA ASP A 249 9.28 -19.78 -11.66
C ASP A 249 8.04 -20.21 -12.47
N LYS A 250 7.61 -21.44 -12.22
CA LYS A 250 6.36 -22.03 -12.74
C LYS A 250 5.28 -22.13 -11.66
N GLY A 251 5.48 -21.47 -10.53
CA GLY A 251 4.53 -21.42 -9.43
C GLY A 251 3.28 -20.61 -9.75
N LYS A 252 2.37 -20.61 -8.78
CA LYS A 252 1.16 -19.79 -8.85
C LYS A 252 1.49 -18.32 -8.83
N GLY A 253 0.71 -17.53 -9.58
CA GLY A 253 0.67 -16.07 -9.46
C GLY A 253 -0.27 -15.64 -8.34
N LEU A 254 -0.09 -14.43 -7.82
CA LEU A 254 -1.05 -13.75 -6.96
C LEU A 254 -1.79 -12.71 -7.80
N GLN A 255 -3.12 -12.84 -7.89
CA GLN A 255 -3.96 -11.88 -8.58
C GLN A 255 -4.67 -10.99 -7.57
N LEU A 256 -4.50 -9.69 -7.72
CA LEU A 256 -5.31 -8.66 -7.08
C LEU A 256 -6.35 -8.19 -8.10
N GLN A 257 -7.62 -8.32 -7.76
CA GLN A 257 -8.72 -7.57 -8.38
C GLN A 257 -9.18 -6.53 -7.35
N PHE A 258 -9.32 -5.29 -7.77
CA PHE A 258 -9.81 -4.24 -6.87
C PHE A 258 -10.91 -3.42 -7.54
N THR A 259 -11.78 -2.87 -6.70
CA THR A 259 -12.88 -2.00 -7.10
C THR A 259 -12.74 -0.68 -6.37
N ILE A 260 -12.92 0.41 -7.09
CA ILE A 260 -12.83 1.78 -6.59
C ILE A 260 -14.21 2.41 -6.66
N GLU A 261 -14.62 3.01 -5.57
CA GLU A 261 -15.81 3.84 -5.46
C GLU A 261 -15.43 5.20 -4.87
N ASP A 262 -15.86 6.27 -5.47
CA ASP A 262 -15.77 7.63 -4.95
C ASP A 262 -16.82 8.49 -5.65
N GLU A 263 -17.91 8.76 -4.96
CA GLU A 263 -19.01 9.54 -5.53
C GLU A 263 -18.65 11.00 -5.83
N GLY A 264 -17.56 11.51 -5.27
CA GLY A 264 -17.03 12.85 -5.60
C GLY A 264 -16.32 12.90 -6.95
N VAL A 265 -15.82 11.77 -7.45
CA VAL A 265 -14.94 11.67 -8.61
C VAL A 265 -15.54 10.86 -9.75
N PHE A 266 -16.15 9.72 -9.45
CA PHE A 266 -16.61 8.76 -10.43
C PHE A 266 -18.13 8.79 -10.60
N THR A 267 -18.58 8.47 -11.81
CA THR A 267 -19.99 8.31 -12.15
C THR A 267 -20.53 6.96 -11.72
N MET A 268 -19.66 5.98 -11.57
CA MET A 268 -19.95 4.59 -11.16
C MET A 268 -18.69 3.92 -10.62
N PRO A 269 -18.82 2.84 -9.83
CA PRO A 269 -17.69 2.01 -9.44
C PRO A 269 -17.00 1.43 -10.68
N TRP A 270 -15.68 1.28 -10.58
CA TRP A 270 -14.87 0.64 -11.62
C TRP A 270 -13.87 -0.34 -10.99
N SER A 271 -13.40 -1.29 -11.78
CA SER A 271 -12.49 -2.32 -11.31
C SER A 271 -11.26 -2.42 -12.18
N ALA A 272 -10.19 -2.95 -11.60
CA ALA A 272 -8.95 -3.27 -12.29
C ALA A 272 -8.30 -4.51 -11.71
N THR A 273 -7.28 -5.02 -12.40
CA THR A 273 -6.56 -6.22 -12.01
C THR A 273 -5.05 -5.98 -12.07
N ILE A 274 -4.33 -6.61 -11.15
CA ILE A 274 -2.87 -6.70 -11.16
C ILE A 274 -2.48 -8.15 -10.91
N THR A 275 -1.49 -8.64 -11.65
CA THR A 275 -0.97 -9.99 -11.45
C THR A 275 0.47 -9.91 -11.00
N TYR A 276 0.75 -10.50 -9.86
CA TYR A 276 2.07 -10.57 -9.24
C TYR A 276 2.68 -11.95 -9.46
N ARG A 277 4.01 -11.99 -9.50
CA ARG A 277 4.81 -13.21 -9.60
C ARG A 277 5.86 -13.23 -8.49
N ARG A 278 6.46 -14.40 -8.28
CA ARG A 278 7.65 -14.49 -7.43
C ARG A 278 8.82 -13.79 -8.11
N PRO A 279 9.49 -12.84 -7.44
CA PRO A 279 10.61 -12.13 -8.03
C PRO A 279 11.92 -12.90 -7.88
N LEU A 280 12.89 -12.60 -8.77
CA LEU A 280 14.26 -13.12 -8.72
C LEU A 280 15.15 -12.44 -7.68
N GLY A 281 14.79 -11.34 -7.17
CA GLY A 281 15.69 -10.50 -6.40
C GLY A 281 15.44 -10.53 -4.90
N GLU A 282 16.43 -10.04 -4.17
CA GLU A 282 16.29 -9.74 -2.76
C GLU A 282 15.46 -8.47 -2.56
N TRP A 283 14.84 -8.38 -1.40
CA TRP A 283 14.15 -7.17 -0.95
C TRP A 283 15.19 -6.06 -0.76
N ARG A 284 15.21 -5.08 -1.65
CA ARG A 284 16.12 -3.94 -1.57
C ARG A 284 15.51 -2.82 -0.76
N GLU A 285 16.36 -2.13 -0.04
CA GLU A 285 16.00 -0.89 0.60
C GLU A 285 15.78 0.21 -0.46
N MET A 286 14.63 0.85 -0.42
CA MET A 286 14.27 1.97 -1.29
C MET A 286 13.69 3.09 -0.42
N VAL A 287 14.47 4.12 -0.20
CA VAL A 287 14.09 5.27 0.63
C VAL A 287 14.07 6.52 -0.23
N CYS A 288 12.90 7.14 -0.37
CA CYS A 288 12.72 8.32 -1.21
C CYS A 288 13.62 9.48 -0.77
N ALA A 289 13.79 9.67 0.52
CA ALA A 289 14.62 10.74 1.09
C ALA A 289 16.10 10.63 0.71
N GLU A 290 16.60 9.44 0.40
CA GLU A 290 17.98 9.22 -0.03
C GLU A 290 18.23 9.50 -1.50
N ASN A 291 17.18 9.50 -2.33
CA ASN A 291 17.28 9.72 -3.77
C ASN A 291 16.34 10.82 -4.31
N PRO A 292 16.32 12.02 -3.72
CA PRO A 292 15.45 13.10 -4.17
C PRO A 292 15.81 13.62 -5.58
N HIS A 293 16.96 13.21 -6.13
CA HIS A 293 17.46 13.68 -7.41
C HIS A 293 17.09 12.78 -8.60
N GLY A 294 16.70 11.53 -8.36
CA GLY A 294 16.38 10.57 -9.41
C GLY A 294 15.14 10.95 -10.24
N TYR A 295 14.22 11.69 -9.64
CA TYR A 295 12.97 12.11 -10.25
C TYR A 295 13.07 13.39 -11.08
N PHE A 296 14.18 14.12 -11.02
CA PHE A 296 14.37 15.40 -11.71
C PHE A 296 15.65 15.38 -12.55
N PRO A 297 15.67 14.64 -13.66
CA PRO A 297 16.86 14.56 -14.52
C PRO A 297 17.19 15.97 -15.04
N GLY A 298 18.43 16.42 -14.76
CA GLY A 298 18.98 17.69 -15.24
C GLY A 298 19.07 18.83 -14.23
N LYS A 299 18.48 18.73 -13.06
CA LYS A 299 18.69 19.71 -11.97
C LYS A 299 19.06 18.98 -10.68
N LYS A 300 20.34 18.99 -10.34
CA LYS A 300 20.75 18.62 -8.99
C LYS A 300 20.29 19.74 -8.05
N ALA A 301 19.30 19.46 -7.20
CA ALA A 301 19.04 20.32 -6.06
C ALA A 301 20.27 20.25 -5.13
N ALA A 302 20.72 21.40 -4.63
CA ALA A 302 21.74 21.39 -3.60
C ALA A 302 21.17 20.67 -2.37
N ILE A 303 21.81 19.59 -1.93
CA ILE A 303 21.49 18.99 -0.64
C ILE A 303 21.93 20.00 0.41
N PRO A 304 21.05 20.46 1.30
CA PRO A 304 21.46 21.28 2.43
C PRO A 304 22.49 20.49 3.26
N THR A 305 23.70 20.99 3.30
CA THR A 305 24.75 20.40 4.15
C THR A 305 25.11 21.41 5.22
N ALA A 306 25.18 20.98 6.46
CA ALA A 306 25.75 21.76 7.54
C ALA A 306 27.26 21.49 7.61
N ASP A 307 28.07 22.55 7.78
CA ASP A 307 29.53 22.41 7.94
C ASP A 307 29.92 21.67 9.23
N LYS A 308 29.01 21.62 10.18
CA LYS A 308 29.13 20.90 11.45
C LYS A 308 27.78 20.33 11.87
N PRO A 309 27.76 19.13 12.47
CA PRO A 309 26.57 18.63 13.13
C PRO A 309 26.14 19.59 14.24
N ASP A 310 24.85 19.77 14.42
CA ASP A 310 24.24 20.64 15.44
C ASP A 310 23.63 19.85 16.62
N PHE A 311 24.09 18.60 16.80
CA PHE A 311 23.72 17.71 17.92
C PHE A 311 24.91 17.36 18.78
#